data_e7cd834fad96f067d3ea3aae861969fc
#
_entry.id   e7cd834fad96f067d3ea3aae861969fc
#
_cell.length_a   1.000
_cell.length_b   1.000
_cell.length_c   1.000
_cell.angle_alpha   90.00
_cell.angle_beta   90.00
_cell.angle_gamma   90.00
#
_symmetry.space_group_name_H-M   'P 1'
#
loop_
_entity.id
_entity.type
_entity.pdbx_description
1 polymer ?
#
loop_
_entity_poly.entity_id
_entity_poly.type
_entity_poly.pdbx_seq_one_letter_code
_entity_poly.pdbx_strand_id
1 'polypeptide(L)'
;TIGIFDYLLNEDIKNIERKKNDPIVIAGNLSSVKAKYLKKLLPEKNIKINLYGKGLDFDLPKNITYKGTFLPDNIAGKIDGGYGLVWDGNDIDKCSGVYGKYLKYNNPHKASLYIVSQLPLIVPSTSAISKFVLKNKIGLTINSIKDIDNKLKQIKEEDYKEMQKNLRILSKKLLSGTYLKNVVNEIIKDWS
;
A
#
# COMPACT_ATOMS: atom_id res chain seq x y z
N THR A 1 -20.20 6.45 -4.57
CA THR A 1 -19.15 5.39 -4.56
C THR A 1 -17.97 5.86 -3.76
N ILE A 2 -17.54 5.08 -2.76
CA ILE A 2 -16.36 5.37 -1.95
C ILE A 2 -15.11 4.95 -2.75
N GLY A 3 -14.27 5.92 -3.12
CA GLY A 3 -13.06 5.67 -3.91
C GLY A 3 -11.89 5.09 -3.10
N ILE A 4 -11.88 5.34 -1.79
CA ILE A 4 -10.89 4.83 -0.82
C ILE A 4 -11.54 4.80 0.55
N PHE A 5 -11.18 3.84 1.41
CA PHE A 5 -11.66 3.78 2.78
C PHE A 5 -10.90 4.74 3.68
N ASP A 6 -11.61 5.45 4.54
CA ASP A 6 -11.00 6.20 5.62
C ASP A 6 -10.24 5.26 6.57
N TYR A 7 -9.27 5.80 7.28
CA TYR A 7 -8.45 5.07 8.23
C TYR A 7 -8.35 5.91 9.50
N LEU A 8 -9.31 5.70 10.40
CA LEU A 8 -9.39 6.47 11.63
C LEU A 8 -8.39 5.93 12.65
N LEU A 9 -7.67 6.83 13.29
CA LEU A 9 -6.73 6.52 14.36
C LEU A 9 -7.02 7.39 15.56
N ASN A 10 -6.71 6.89 16.75
CA ASN A 10 -6.85 7.62 18.00
C ASN A 10 -5.74 8.68 18.21
N GLU A 11 -4.67 8.59 17.44
CA GLU A 11 -3.51 9.49 17.56
C GLU A 11 -3.16 10.11 16.20
N ASP A 12 -2.71 11.36 16.25
CA ASP A 12 -2.21 12.04 15.05
C ASP A 12 -0.89 11.45 14.58
N ILE A 13 -0.83 11.12 13.30
CA ILE A 13 0.42 10.71 12.67
C ILE A 13 1.23 11.95 12.32
N LYS A 14 2.40 12.09 12.94
CA LYS A 14 3.38 13.13 12.60
C LYS A 14 3.86 12.98 11.15
N ASN A 15 4.37 14.06 10.58
CA ASN A 15 5.03 13.96 9.29
C ASN A 15 6.23 13.00 9.38
N ILE A 16 6.19 11.96 8.54
CA ILE A 16 7.25 10.95 8.47
C ILE A 16 8.12 11.28 7.25
N GLU A 17 9.41 11.44 7.48
CA GLU A 17 10.37 11.53 6.39
C GLU A 17 10.70 10.12 5.90
N ARG A 18 10.51 9.91 4.61
CA ARG A 18 10.79 8.64 3.94
C ARG A 18 11.78 8.86 2.81
N LYS A 19 12.62 7.87 2.57
CA LYS A 19 13.62 7.94 1.51
C LYS A 19 13.25 6.98 0.38
N LYS A 20 13.49 7.41 -0.83
CA LYS A 20 13.21 6.63 -2.05
C LYS A 20 13.86 5.23 -2.04
N ASN A 21 15.01 5.11 -1.42
CA ASN A 21 15.79 3.87 -1.38
C ASN A 21 15.55 3.02 -0.12
N ASP A 22 14.59 3.42 0.74
CA ASP A 22 14.20 2.62 1.89
C ASP A 22 13.45 1.35 1.42
N PRO A 23 13.37 0.30 2.27
CA PRO A 23 12.72 -0.96 1.91
C PRO A 23 11.28 -0.80 1.43
N ILE A 24 10.83 -1.71 0.57
CA ILE A 24 9.41 -1.82 0.22
C ILE A 24 8.66 -2.49 1.36
N VAL A 25 7.51 -1.95 1.71
CA VAL A 25 6.64 -2.49 2.75
C VAL A 25 5.57 -3.38 2.15
N ILE A 26 5.37 -4.56 2.74
CA ILE A 26 4.22 -5.42 2.50
C ILE A 26 3.53 -5.65 3.85
N ALA A 27 2.31 -5.17 3.99
CA ALA A 27 1.55 -5.28 5.23
C ALA A 27 0.23 -6.06 5.03
N GLY A 28 -0.15 -6.87 6.03
CA GLY A 28 -1.43 -7.58 6.07
C GLY A 28 -1.34 -9.06 6.40
N ASN A 29 -2.19 -9.89 5.77
CA ASN A 29 -2.14 -11.33 5.93
C ASN A 29 -1.04 -11.89 5.00
N LEU A 30 0.00 -12.48 5.61
CA LEU A 30 1.19 -13.01 4.93
C LEU A 30 1.11 -14.52 4.66
N SER A 31 -0.02 -15.17 4.99
CA SER A 31 -0.17 -16.61 4.78
C SER A 31 -0.05 -17.00 3.31
N SER A 32 0.49 -18.18 3.06
CA SER A 32 0.62 -18.74 1.71
C SER A 32 -0.73 -18.96 0.99
N VAL A 33 -1.84 -18.92 1.71
CA VAL A 33 -3.20 -18.96 1.13
C VAL A 33 -3.52 -17.64 0.42
N LYS A 34 -3.20 -16.50 1.02
CA LYS A 34 -3.51 -15.16 0.48
C LYS A 34 -2.35 -14.55 -0.30
N ALA A 35 -1.14 -14.74 0.17
CA ALA A 35 0.07 -14.09 -0.32
C ALA A 35 1.10 -15.11 -0.84
N LYS A 36 0.64 -16.12 -1.59
CA LYS A 36 1.50 -17.18 -2.14
C LYS A 36 2.66 -16.63 -2.99
N TYR A 37 2.46 -15.47 -3.61
CA TYR A 37 3.49 -14.77 -4.36
C TYR A 37 4.76 -14.47 -3.54
N LEU A 38 4.63 -14.32 -2.20
CA LEU A 38 5.78 -14.06 -1.32
C LEU A 38 6.83 -15.18 -1.40
N LYS A 39 6.41 -16.43 -1.56
CA LYS A 39 7.32 -17.58 -1.76
C LYS A 39 8.10 -17.52 -3.08
N LYS A 40 7.60 -16.73 -4.03
CA LYS A 40 8.21 -16.55 -5.35
C LYS A 40 9.00 -15.25 -5.46
N LEU A 41 9.01 -14.43 -4.42
CA LEU A 41 9.87 -13.25 -4.35
C LEU A 41 11.31 -13.74 -4.29
N LEU A 42 11.90 -13.91 -5.46
CA LEU A 42 13.33 -14.15 -5.57
C LEU A 42 14.06 -12.93 -5.00
N PRO A 43 15.24 -13.12 -4.39
CA PRO A 43 16.07 -12.02 -3.97
C PRO A 43 16.58 -11.27 -5.21
N GLU A 44 15.77 -10.39 -5.73
CA GLU A 44 16.22 -9.31 -6.62
C GLU A 44 17.27 -8.56 -5.79
N LYS A 45 18.53 -8.68 -6.20
CA LYS A 45 19.71 -8.37 -5.38
C LYS A 45 19.73 -6.98 -4.72
N ASN A 46 18.88 -6.06 -5.18
CA ASN A 46 18.88 -4.66 -4.76
C ASN A 46 17.61 -4.20 -4.04
N ILE A 47 16.54 -5.02 -3.98
CA ILE A 47 15.28 -4.63 -3.33
C ILE A 47 15.22 -5.24 -1.93
N LYS A 48 15.18 -4.38 -0.91
CA LYS A 48 14.91 -4.78 0.46
C LYS A 48 13.40 -4.71 0.72
N ILE A 49 12.87 -5.68 1.44
CA ILE A 49 11.43 -5.75 1.75
C ILE A 49 11.23 -5.90 3.25
N ASN A 50 10.35 -5.09 3.82
CA ASN A 50 9.89 -5.22 5.20
C ASN A 50 8.46 -5.79 5.20
N LEU A 51 8.27 -6.93 5.87
CA LEU A 51 6.98 -7.59 6.03
C LEU A 51 6.37 -7.26 7.39
N TYR A 52 5.11 -6.85 7.39
CA TYR A 52 4.30 -6.57 8.58
C TYR A 52 3.01 -7.36 8.54
N GLY A 53 2.71 -8.12 9.59
CA GLY A 53 1.44 -8.83 9.68
C GLY A 53 1.56 -10.27 10.15
N LYS A 54 0.44 -10.97 10.14
CA LYS A 54 0.32 -12.34 10.65
C LYS A 54 0.25 -13.39 9.53
N GLY A 55 0.46 -14.64 9.93
CA GLY A 55 0.26 -15.79 9.05
C GLY A 55 1.45 -16.13 8.17
N LEU A 56 2.65 -15.60 8.47
CA LEU A 56 3.88 -16.03 7.80
C LEU A 56 4.13 -17.50 8.13
N ASP A 57 4.14 -18.36 7.11
CA ASP A 57 4.20 -19.82 7.22
C ASP A 57 5.32 -20.44 6.36
N PHE A 58 6.37 -19.67 6.07
CA PHE A 58 7.51 -20.10 5.25
C PHE A 58 8.77 -19.28 5.56
N ASP A 59 9.92 -19.85 5.19
CA ASP A 59 11.22 -19.19 5.35
C ASP A 59 11.39 -18.02 4.37
N LEU A 60 12.06 -16.97 4.86
CA LEU A 60 12.27 -15.75 4.10
C LEU A 60 13.67 -15.69 3.46
N PRO A 61 13.78 -15.19 2.23
CA PRO A 61 15.06 -14.80 1.64
C PRO A 61 15.78 -13.71 2.46
N LYS A 62 17.11 -13.64 2.34
CA LYS A 62 17.95 -12.73 3.14
C LYS A 62 17.64 -11.22 2.98
N ASN A 63 17.07 -10.83 1.85
CA ASN A 63 16.67 -9.43 1.56
C ASN A 63 15.29 -9.07 2.09
N ILE A 64 14.58 -10.00 2.71
CA ILE A 64 13.25 -9.79 3.29
C ILE A 64 13.33 -9.87 4.81
N THR A 65 12.88 -8.83 5.49
CA THR A 65 12.87 -8.75 6.96
C THR A 65 11.44 -8.80 7.47
N TYR A 66 11.15 -9.75 8.36
CA TYR A 66 9.89 -9.77 9.10
C TYR A 66 9.96 -8.83 10.29
N LYS A 67 9.08 -7.85 10.34
CA LYS A 67 9.00 -6.80 11.37
C LYS A 67 7.94 -7.09 12.46
N GLY A 68 7.20 -8.18 12.32
CA GLY A 68 6.19 -8.60 13.30
C GLY A 68 4.78 -8.14 12.98
N THR A 69 3.91 -8.34 13.96
CA THR A 69 2.47 -8.00 13.89
C THR A 69 2.17 -6.85 14.83
N PHE A 70 1.40 -5.89 14.38
CA PHE A 70 0.93 -4.74 15.16
C PHE A 70 -0.59 -4.64 15.10
N LEU A 71 -1.18 -4.04 16.12
CA LEU A 71 -2.60 -3.66 16.09
C LEU A 71 -2.84 -2.61 15.00
N PRO A 72 -4.04 -2.61 14.38
CA PRO A 72 -4.37 -1.64 13.32
C PRO A 72 -4.13 -0.18 13.71
N ASP A 73 -4.43 0.19 14.96
CA ASP A 73 -4.28 1.56 15.46
C ASP A 73 -2.81 1.99 15.67
N ASN A 74 -1.92 1.02 15.81
CA ASN A 74 -0.51 1.28 16.14
C ASN A 74 0.44 1.11 14.95
N ILE A 75 0.03 0.40 13.90
CA ILE A 75 0.92 0.01 12.81
C ILE A 75 1.35 1.21 11.96
N ALA A 76 0.46 2.17 11.74
CA ALA A 76 0.68 3.25 10.78
C ALA A 76 1.92 4.11 11.11
N GLY A 77 2.16 4.40 12.39
CA GLY A 77 3.33 5.14 12.87
C GLY A 77 4.61 4.31 12.98
N LYS A 78 4.52 2.97 12.89
CA LYS A 78 5.65 2.03 13.09
C LYS A 78 6.18 1.42 11.79
N ILE A 79 5.47 1.61 10.70
CA ILE A 79 5.93 1.12 9.40
C ILE A 79 7.19 1.87 8.98
N ASP A 80 8.23 1.10 8.64
CA ASP A 80 9.52 1.59 8.17
C ASP A 80 9.74 1.12 6.72
N GLY A 81 9.88 2.08 5.80
CA GLY A 81 10.11 1.83 4.38
C GLY A 81 9.82 3.02 3.49
N GLY A 82 10.15 2.88 2.21
CA GLY A 82 10.01 3.92 1.19
C GLY A 82 8.75 3.82 0.34
N TYR A 83 8.19 2.62 0.17
CA TYR A 83 6.99 2.37 -0.62
C TYR A 83 6.13 1.29 0.02
N GLY A 84 4.83 1.33 -0.24
CA GLY A 84 3.89 0.29 0.16
C GLY A 84 3.39 -0.52 -1.04
N LEU A 85 3.64 -1.83 -1.07
CA LEU A 85 3.18 -2.71 -2.14
C LEU A 85 1.77 -3.23 -1.87
N VAL A 86 0.86 -2.91 -2.77
CA VAL A 86 -0.48 -3.51 -2.84
C VAL A 86 -0.43 -4.64 -3.86
N TRP A 87 -0.33 -5.86 -3.36
CA TRP A 87 -0.32 -7.06 -4.21
C TRP A 87 -0.93 -8.22 -3.44
N ASP A 88 -1.70 -9.06 -4.11
CA ASP A 88 -2.26 -10.29 -3.54
C ASP A 88 -2.28 -11.40 -4.60
N GLY A 89 -2.36 -12.63 -4.14
CA GLY A 89 -2.56 -13.80 -5.00
C GLY A 89 -1.36 -14.73 -5.10
N ASN A 90 -1.29 -15.47 -6.21
CA ASN A 90 -0.44 -16.65 -6.30
C ASN A 90 0.88 -16.39 -7.02
N ASP A 91 1.03 -15.24 -7.70
CA ASP A 91 2.13 -15.05 -8.63
C ASP A 91 2.74 -13.65 -8.56
N ILE A 92 3.99 -13.53 -9.01
CA ILE A 92 4.72 -12.27 -9.13
C ILE A 92 4.54 -11.61 -10.50
N ASP A 93 4.18 -12.37 -11.53
CA ASP A 93 3.98 -11.86 -12.89
C ASP A 93 2.63 -11.16 -13.05
N LYS A 94 1.61 -11.60 -12.30
CA LYS A 94 0.28 -10.98 -12.29
C LYS A 94 -0.46 -11.32 -11.00
N CYS A 95 -1.34 -10.44 -10.57
CA CYS A 95 -2.28 -10.74 -9.50
C CYS A 95 -3.24 -11.85 -9.93
N SER A 96 -2.96 -13.09 -9.54
CA SER A 96 -3.70 -14.30 -9.92
C SER A 96 -4.38 -14.96 -8.71
N GLY A 97 -5.22 -15.98 -8.98
CA GLY A 97 -6.04 -16.61 -7.94
C GLY A 97 -7.20 -15.71 -7.48
N VAL A 98 -7.95 -16.17 -6.49
CA VAL A 98 -9.15 -15.47 -5.99
C VAL A 98 -8.78 -14.08 -5.45
N TYR A 99 -7.82 -14.01 -4.55
CA TYR A 99 -7.39 -12.74 -3.92
C TYR A 99 -6.76 -11.76 -4.90
N GLY A 100 -5.95 -12.24 -5.86
CA GLY A 100 -5.35 -11.37 -6.87
C GLY A 100 -6.38 -10.82 -7.85
N LYS A 101 -7.33 -11.65 -8.30
CA LYS A 101 -8.43 -11.21 -9.16
C LYS A 101 -9.35 -10.20 -8.45
N TYR A 102 -9.53 -10.35 -7.13
CA TYR A 102 -10.38 -9.46 -6.35
C TYR A 102 -9.87 -8.01 -6.31
N LEU A 103 -8.56 -7.78 -6.45
CA LEU A 103 -7.99 -6.42 -6.53
C LEU A 103 -8.52 -5.60 -7.73
N LYS A 104 -9.10 -6.24 -8.74
CA LYS A 104 -9.75 -5.53 -9.85
C LYS A 104 -11.01 -4.77 -9.43
N TYR A 105 -11.62 -5.17 -8.33
CA TYR A 105 -12.92 -4.66 -7.88
C TYR A 105 -12.86 -4.01 -6.50
N ASN A 106 -11.86 -4.37 -5.70
CA ASN A 106 -11.73 -3.96 -4.31
C ASN A 106 -10.62 -2.93 -4.13
N ASN A 107 -10.88 -1.95 -3.25
CA ASN A 107 -9.87 -1.07 -2.70
C ASN A 107 -9.42 -1.64 -1.35
N PRO A 108 -8.26 -2.29 -1.26
CA PRO A 108 -7.85 -2.98 -0.06
C PRO A 108 -7.46 -2.01 1.06
N HIS A 109 -7.81 -2.32 2.31
CA HIS A 109 -7.46 -1.52 3.49
C HIS A 109 -5.96 -1.24 3.64
N LYS A 110 -5.08 -2.13 3.12
CA LYS A 110 -3.63 -1.87 3.11
C LYS A 110 -3.26 -0.60 2.32
N ALA A 111 -4.06 -0.21 1.33
CA ALA A 111 -3.83 1.03 0.59
C ALA A 111 -4.09 2.26 1.48
N SER A 112 -5.18 2.25 2.26
CA SER A 112 -5.45 3.31 3.24
C SER A 112 -4.36 3.36 4.32
N LEU A 113 -3.92 2.21 4.82
CA LEU A 113 -2.79 2.11 5.75
C LEU A 113 -1.52 2.77 5.17
N TYR A 114 -1.15 2.47 3.92
CA TYR A 114 0.03 3.07 3.31
C TYR A 114 -0.11 4.57 3.11
N ILE A 115 -1.31 5.06 2.76
CA ILE A 115 -1.58 6.50 2.64
C ILE A 115 -1.40 7.19 4.00
N VAL A 116 -1.99 6.68 5.07
CA VAL A 116 -1.84 7.32 6.40
C VAL A 116 -0.43 7.18 6.95
N SER A 117 0.28 6.12 6.59
CA SER A 117 1.73 5.96 6.87
C SER A 117 2.62 6.79 5.94
N GLN A 118 2.07 7.59 5.02
CA GLN A 118 2.80 8.44 4.07
C GLN A 118 3.80 7.66 3.19
N LEU A 119 3.43 6.43 2.80
CA LEU A 119 4.19 5.58 1.89
C LEU A 119 3.64 5.71 0.46
N PRO A 120 4.42 6.16 -0.53
CA PRO A 120 4.05 6.05 -1.94
C PRO A 120 3.65 4.62 -2.30
N LEU A 121 2.55 4.47 -3.04
CA LEU A 121 1.97 3.17 -3.33
C LEU A 121 2.56 2.57 -4.61
N ILE A 122 2.82 1.27 -4.57
CA ILE A 122 3.06 0.45 -5.76
C ILE A 122 1.84 -0.47 -5.91
N VAL A 123 1.10 -0.32 -7.00
CA VAL A 123 -0.15 -1.05 -7.20
C VAL A 123 -0.20 -1.74 -8.58
N PRO A 124 -0.93 -2.87 -8.74
CA PRO A 124 -1.15 -3.46 -10.05
C PRO A 124 -1.88 -2.48 -10.97
N SER A 125 -1.44 -2.34 -12.22
CA SER A 125 -2.08 -1.46 -13.22
C SER A 125 -3.55 -1.82 -13.46
N THR A 126 -3.89 -3.09 -13.26
CA THR A 126 -5.26 -3.63 -13.43
C THR A 126 -6.13 -3.55 -12.18
N SER A 127 -5.61 -3.02 -11.07
CA SER A 127 -6.38 -2.91 -9.81
C SER A 127 -7.35 -1.73 -9.83
N ALA A 128 -8.46 -1.85 -9.09
CA ALA A 128 -9.45 -0.78 -8.96
C ALA A 128 -8.83 0.53 -8.45
N ILE A 129 -7.86 0.43 -7.53
CA ILE A 129 -7.21 1.60 -6.93
C ILE A 129 -6.19 2.29 -7.85
N SER A 130 -5.79 1.69 -8.97
CA SER A 130 -4.73 2.23 -9.84
C SER A 130 -5.04 3.65 -10.33
N LYS A 131 -6.28 3.90 -10.76
CA LYS A 131 -6.73 5.24 -11.19
C LYS A 131 -6.66 6.27 -10.07
N PHE A 132 -7.02 5.88 -8.85
CA PHE A 132 -6.95 6.75 -7.68
C PHE A 132 -5.49 7.13 -7.35
N VAL A 133 -4.58 6.16 -7.38
CA VAL A 133 -3.15 6.36 -7.12
C VAL A 133 -2.54 7.33 -8.14
N LEU A 134 -2.80 7.13 -9.42
CA LEU A 134 -2.27 7.99 -10.49
C LEU A 134 -2.88 9.38 -10.47
N LYS A 135 -4.22 9.50 -10.30
CA LYS A 135 -4.91 10.80 -10.23
C LYS A 135 -4.40 11.68 -9.09
N ASN A 136 -4.12 11.07 -7.93
CA ASN A 136 -3.63 11.80 -6.77
C ASN A 136 -2.10 11.94 -6.74
N LYS A 137 -1.38 11.37 -7.71
CA LYS A 137 0.10 11.37 -7.79
C LYS A 137 0.75 10.90 -6.48
N ILE A 138 0.28 9.75 -5.96
CA ILE A 138 0.73 9.19 -4.68
C ILE A 138 1.46 7.85 -4.82
N GLY A 139 1.88 7.50 -6.04
CA GLY A 139 2.56 6.24 -6.30
C GLY A 139 2.62 5.91 -7.78
N LEU A 140 2.87 4.64 -8.07
CA LEU A 140 3.04 4.12 -9.42
C LEU A 140 2.30 2.80 -9.63
N THR A 141 2.15 2.43 -10.91
CA THR A 141 1.54 1.16 -11.30
C THR A 141 2.59 0.22 -11.90
N ILE A 142 2.39 -1.08 -11.68
CA ILE A 142 3.20 -2.16 -12.24
C ILE A 142 2.31 -3.23 -12.88
N ASN A 143 2.83 -3.96 -13.86
CA ASN A 143 2.17 -5.15 -14.40
C ASN A 143 2.65 -6.42 -13.71
N SER A 144 3.92 -6.45 -13.32
CA SER A 144 4.59 -7.53 -12.61
C SER A 144 5.41 -6.98 -11.44
N ILE A 145 5.59 -7.76 -10.38
CA ILE A 145 6.55 -7.42 -9.30
C ILE A 145 7.97 -7.30 -9.86
N LYS A 146 8.30 -8.03 -10.92
CA LYS A 146 9.59 -7.95 -11.61
C LYS A 146 9.88 -6.56 -12.20
N ASP A 147 8.86 -5.74 -12.43
CA ASP A 147 9.01 -4.39 -12.98
C ASP A 147 9.51 -3.38 -11.94
N ILE A 148 9.40 -3.72 -10.65
CA ILE A 148 9.61 -2.77 -9.55
C ILE A 148 10.98 -2.11 -9.61
N ASP A 149 12.06 -2.88 -9.71
CA ASP A 149 13.43 -2.35 -9.70
C ASP A 149 13.62 -1.30 -10.82
N ASN A 150 13.22 -1.65 -12.03
CA ASN A 150 13.31 -0.74 -13.18
C ASN A 150 12.44 0.51 -13.01
N LYS A 151 11.22 0.36 -12.48
CA LYS A 151 10.31 1.48 -12.22
C LYS A 151 10.86 2.42 -11.15
N LEU A 152 11.39 1.89 -10.04
CA LEU A 152 11.93 2.70 -8.96
C LEU A 152 13.20 3.47 -9.37
N LYS A 153 14.06 2.89 -10.22
CA LYS A 153 15.22 3.57 -10.79
C LYS A 153 14.86 4.78 -11.66
N GLN A 154 13.70 4.75 -12.31
CA GLN A 154 13.21 5.85 -13.15
C GLN A 154 12.61 7.02 -12.36
N ILE A 155 12.23 6.81 -11.08
CA ILE A 155 11.64 7.87 -10.24
C ILE A 155 12.74 8.85 -9.84
N LYS A 156 12.58 10.11 -10.21
CA LYS A 156 13.44 11.20 -9.76
C LYS A 156 13.14 11.56 -8.30
N GLU A 157 14.08 12.21 -7.65
CA GLU A 157 13.91 12.63 -6.25
C GLU A 157 12.78 13.66 -6.10
N GLU A 158 12.60 14.52 -7.09
CA GLU A 158 11.52 15.52 -7.14
C GLU A 158 10.14 14.84 -7.22
N ASP A 159 10.00 13.81 -8.07
CA ASP A 159 8.76 13.05 -8.20
C ASP A 159 8.40 12.34 -6.87
N TYR A 160 9.40 11.79 -6.20
CA TYR A 160 9.21 11.13 -4.91
C TYR A 160 8.75 12.13 -3.83
N LYS A 161 9.37 13.32 -3.79
CA LYS A 161 8.96 14.41 -2.87
C LYS A 161 7.53 14.90 -3.17
N GLU A 162 7.14 14.98 -4.45
CA GLU A 162 5.76 15.31 -4.84
C GLU A 162 4.79 14.25 -4.32
N MET A 163 5.08 12.95 -4.50
CA MET A 163 4.27 11.87 -3.95
C MET A 163 4.10 12.01 -2.43
N GLN A 164 5.17 12.29 -1.71
CA GLN A 164 5.11 12.47 -0.25
C GLN A 164 4.27 13.68 0.16
N LYS A 165 4.41 14.80 -0.53
CA LYS A 165 3.58 15.99 -0.30
C LYS A 165 2.09 15.67 -0.47
N ASN A 166 1.73 14.96 -1.54
CA ASN A 166 0.36 14.58 -1.82
C ASN A 166 -0.19 13.58 -0.79
N LEU A 167 0.65 12.64 -0.34
CA LEU A 167 0.30 11.69 0.71
C LEU A 167 0.02 12.36 2.05
N ARG A 168 0.78 13.39 2.43
CA ARG A 168 0.52 14.16 3.66
C ARG A 168 -0.86 14.83 3.64
N ILE A 169 -1.25 15.38 2.48
CA ILE A 169 -2.57 15.99 2.31
C ILE A 169 -3.67 14.93 2.38
N LEU A 170 -3.48 13.82 1.67
CA LEU A 170 -4.46 12.75 1.59
C LEU A 170 -4.61 12.01 2.91
N SER A 171 -3.50 11.77 3.62
CA SER A 171 -3.49 11.16 4.96
C SER A 171 -4.41 11.90 5.93
N LYS A 172 -4.32 13.24 5.98
CA LYS A 172 -5.21 14.07 6.82
C LYS A 172 -6.68 13.86 6.50
N LYS A 173 -7.03 13.71 5.21
CA LYS A 173 -8.41 13.44 4.78
C LYS A 173 -8.90 12.06 5.24
N LEU A 174 -8.05 11.02 5.13
CA LEU A 174 -8.41 9.68 5.59
C LEU A 174 -8.56 9.63 7.11
N LEU A 175 -7.64 10.25 7.84
CA LEU A 175 -7.67 10.30 9.30
C LEU A 175 -8.89 11.06 9.86
N SER A 176 -9.38 12.07 9.13
CA SER A 176 -10.57 12.84 9.53
C SER A 176 -11.91 12.22 9.13
N GLY A 177 -11.92 11.08 8.45
CA GLY A 177 -13.14 10.44 7.96
C GLY A 177 -13.83 11.20 6.82
N THR A 178 -13.07 11.96 6.02
CA THR A 178 -13.61 12.84 4.98
C THR A 178 -14.43 12.07 3.94
N TYR A 179 -13.98 10.89 3.54
CA TYR A 179 -14.67 10.12 2.48
C TYR A 179 -16.02 9.59 2.93
N LEU A 180 -16.10 9.05 4.13
CA LEU A 180 -17.35 8.57 4.71
C LEU A 180 -18.32 9.75 4.97
N LYS A 181 -17.83 10.85 5.56
CA LYS A 181 -18.64 12.06 5.78
C LYS A 181 -19.25 12.60 4.51
N ASN A 182 -18.50 12.64 3.41
CA ASN A 182 -19.02 13.11 2.13
C ASN A 182 -20.17 12.23 1.61
N VAL A 183 -20.01 10.89 1.69
CA VAL A 183 -21.07 9.96 1.26
C VAL A 183 -22.33 10.10 2.13
N VAL A 184 -22.17 10.20 3.45
CA VAL A 184 -23.31 10.43 4.37
C VAL A 184 -24.02 11.74 4.05
N ASN A 185 -23.28 12.83 3.80
CA ASN A 185 -23.87 14.11 3.44
C ASN A 185 -24.60 14.09 2.08
N GLU A 186 -24.10 13.34 1.10
CA GLU A 186 -24.80 13.12 -0.17
C GLU A 186 -26.14 12.41 0.07
N ILE A 187 -26.14 11.32 0.84
CA ILE A 187 -27.35 10.56 1.16
C ILE A 187 -28.39 11.46 1.86
N ILE A 188 -27.97 12.24 2.87
CA ILE A 188 -28.87 13.13 3.60
C ILE A 188 -29.51 14.16 2.66
N LYS A 189 -28.75 14.71 1.70
CA LYS A 189 -29.29 15.67 0.72
C LYS A 189 -30.30 15.07 -0.23
N ASP A 190 -30.13 13.80 -0.59
CA ASP A 190 -31.07 13.10 -1.47
C ASP A 190 -32.38 12.73 -0.77
N TRP A 191 -32.42 12.80 0.57
CA TRP A 191 -33.57 12.46 1.41
C TRP A 191 -34.30 13.71 1.97
N SER A 192 -33.75 14.90 1.78
CA SER A 192 -34.33 16.19 2.16
C SER A 192 -34.94 16.90 0.95
#